data_df9b87bba1025d3feee6ebd57d4f7bc4
#
_entry.id   df9b87bba1025d3feee6ebd57d4f7bc4
#
_cell.length_a   1.000
_cell.length_b   1.000
_cell.length_c   1.000
_cell.angle_alpha   90.00
_cell.angle_beta   90.00
_cell.angle_gamma   90.00
#
_symmetry.space_group_name_H-M   'P 1'
#
loop_
_entity.id
_entity.type
_entity.pdbx_description
1 polymer ?
#
loop_
_entity_poly.entity_id
_entity_poly.type
_entity_poly.pdbx_seq_one_letter_code
_entity_poly.pdbx_strand_id
1 'polypeptide(L)'
;MTKNFVFEADLVAKKIHMSREFNAPIEKVWKAFTDPDLLDKWVAPKPYTAKTKTWDFTVGGVSLYAMMGPDGQQHWVYGKFTAIENGKFISTMGAFCDADGNPMLEAPKSYKDTKFSSIDGNRTKVDTVITFEDESTLKWFAEGGFKEGSIMCMDQLDELLATE
;
A
#
# COMPACT_ATOMS: atom_id res chain seq x y z
N MET A 1 11.68 -4.27 13.91
CA MET A 1 12.88 -4.60 13.10
C MET A 1 12.50 -4.72 11.63
N THR A 2 13.22 -4.06 10.76
CA THR A 2 12.95 -4.10 9.31
C THR A 2 13.65 -5.32 8.71
N LYS A 3 12.88 -6.31 8.24
CA LYS A 3 13.40 -7.55 7.66
C LYS A 3 13.71 -7.34 6.18
N ASN A 4 14.98 -7.10 5.87
CA ASN A 4 15.45 -6.87 4.51
C ASN A 4 14.63 -5.79 3.79
N PHE A 5 14.31 -4.72 4.51
CA PHE A 5 13.55 -3.61 3.94
C PHE A 5 14.42 -2.79 2.99
N VAL A 6 13.90 -2.61 1.79
CA VAL A 6 14.54 -1.77 0.77
C VAL A 6 13.61 -0.62 0.45
N PHE A 7 14.16 0.57 0.34
CA PHE A 7 13.42 1.75 -0.09
C PHE A 7 14.34 2.61 -0.97
N GLU A 8 14.00 2.70 -2.24
CA GLU A 8 14.79 3.44 -3.22
C GLU A 8 13.88 4.37 -4.01
N ALA A 9 14.24 5.65 -4.07
CA ALA A 9 13.53 6.63 -4.89
C ALA A 9 14.41 7.02 -6.06
N ASP A 10 13.88 6.91 -7.28
CA ASP A 10 14.58 7.27 -8.51
C ASP A 10 13.85 8.44 -9.16
N LEU A 11 14.42 9.64 -9.06
CA LEU A 11 13.81 10.86 -9.57
C LEU A 11 13.72 10.87 -11.09
N VAL A 12 14.70 10.30 -11.77
CA VAL A 12 14.71 10.27 -13.24
C VAL A 12 13.63 9.35 -13.77
N ALA A 13 13.50 8.16 -13.21
CA ALA A 13 12.48 7.19 -13.60
C ALA A 13 11.13 7.50 -12.98
N LYS A 14 11.06 8.41 -12.02
CA LYS A 14 9.86 8.80 -11.27
C LYS A 14 9.24 7.60 -10.56
N LYS A 15 10.08 6.82 -9.89
CA LYS A 15 9.66 5.57 -9.22
C LYS A 15 10.17 5.49 -7.79
N ILE A 16 9.38 4.85 -6.94
CA ILE A 16 9.81 4.39 -5.63
C ILE A 16 9.71 2.87 -5.63
N HIS A 17 10.79 2.20 -5.26
CA HIS A 17 10.80 0.76 -5.08
C HIS A 17 10.95 0.44 -3.61
N MET A 18 10.05 -0.41 -3.10
CA MET A 18 10.11 -0.92 -1.74
C MET A 18 10.04 -2.43 -1.79
N SER A 19 10.78 -3.09 -0.90
CA SER A 19 10.60 -4.53 -0.72
C SER A 19 10.78 -4.89 0.74
N ARG A 20 10.11 -5.96 1.14
CA ARG A 20 10.24 -6.50 2.49
C ARG A 20 9.89 -7.97 2.51
N GLU A 21 10.57 -8.70 3.40
CA GLU A 21 10.29 -10.11 3.65
C GLU A 21 9.42 -10.26 4.90
N PHE A 22 8.50 -11.23 4.85
CA PHE A 22 7.60 -11.54 5.96
C PHE A 22 7.71 -13.03 6.31
N ASN A 23 7.66 -13.34 7.59
CA ASN A 23 7.70 -14.72 8.08
C ASN A 23 6.29 -15.34 8.07
N ALA A 24 5.72 -15.48 6.89
CA ALA A 24 4.42 -16.10 6.71
C ALA A 24 4.33 -16.64 5.28
N PRO A 25 3.53 -17.69 5.06
CA PRO A 25 3.34 -18.20 3.70
C PRO A 25 2.59 -17.21 2.82
N ILE A 26 2.78 -17.33 1.51
CA ILE A 26 2.27 -16.35 0.54
C ILE A 26 0.75 -16.21 0.60
N GLU A 27 0.02 -17.27 0.86
CA GLU A 27 -1.44 -17.23 0.96
C GLU A 27 -1.89 -16.33 2.11
N LYS A 28 -1.18 -16.39 3.22
CA LYS A 28 -1.49 -15.59 4.40
C LYS A 28 -1.18 -14.11 4.17
N VAL A 29 -0.04 -13.83 3.54
CA VAL A 29 0.36 -12.46 3.19
C VAL A 29 -0.62 -11.88 2.17
N TRP A 30 -0.95 -12.64 1.14
CA TRP A 30 -1.92 -12.24 0.13
C TRP A 30 -3.26 -11.87 0.76
N LYS A 31 -3.75 -12.71 1.68
CA LYS A 31 -5.01 -12.46 2.37
C LYS A 31 -4.99 -11.14 3.15
N ALA A 32 -3.87 -10.84 3.82
CA ALA A 32 -3.73 -9.60 4.58
C ALA A 32 -3.80 -8.36 3.70
N PHE A 33 -3.44 -8.47 2.42
CA PHE A 33 -3.52 -7.39 1.45
C PHE A 33 -4.88 -7.30 0.75
N THR A 34 -5.65 -8.38 0.73
CA THR A 34 -6.86 -8.46 -0.11
C THR A 34 -8.16 -8.59 0.67
N ASP A 35 -8.08 -8.85 1.97
CA ASP A 35 -9.25 -8.85 2.86
C ASP A 35 -9.30 -7.50 3.57
N PRO A 36 -10.32 -6.66 3.32
CA PRO A 36 -10.35 -5.31 3.92
C PRO A 36 -10.40 -5.33 5.44
N ASP A 37 -10.97 -6.35 6.07
CA ASP A 37 -10.97 -6.45 7.52
C ASP A 37 -9.56 -6.63 8.08
N LEU A 38 -8.71 -7.36 7.37
CA LEU A 38 -7.30 -7.51 7.75
C LEU A 38 -6.49 -6.28 7.34
N LEU A 39 -6.72 -5.77 6.14
CA LEU A 39 -6.01 -4.61 5.61
C LEU A 39 -6.15 -3.40 6.55
N ASP A 40 -7.35 -3.17 7.07
CA ASP A 40 -7.62 -2.05 7.97
C ASP A 40 -6.81 -2.11 9.27
N LYS A 41 -6.28 -3.29 9.61
CA LYS A 41 -5.50 -3.46 10.85
C LYS A 41 -4.05 -3.02 10.74
N TRP A 42 -3.52 -2.86 9.52
CA TRP A 42 -2.10 -2.55 9.37
C TRP A 42 -1.79 -1.42 8.39
N VAL A 43 -2.73 -1.04 7.53
CA VAL A 43 -2.44 -0.15 6.38
C VAL A 43 -2.27 1.32 6.77
N ALA A 44 -2.70 1.72 7.97
CA ALA A 44 -2.50 3.08 8.46
C ALA A 44 -1.45 3.10 9.57
N PRO A 45 -0.41 3.97 9.45
CA PRO A 45 0.63 4.03 10.48
C PRO A 45 0.07 4.66 11.76
N LYS A 46 0.34 4.04 12.91
CA LYS A 46 -0.11 4.57 14.20
C LYS A 46 0.42 6.00 14.39
N PRO A 47 -0.35 6.92 14.98
CA PRO A 47 -1.64 6.72 15.67
C PRO A 47 -2.87 6.75 14.76
N TYR A 48 -2.69 6.75 13.44
CA TYR A 48 -3.80 6.70 12.51
C TYR A 48 -4.43 5.30 12.50
N THR A 49 -5.73 5.26 12.18
CA THR A 49 -6.46 4.02 11.96
C THR A 49 -7.08 4.05 10.57
N ALA A 50 -7.27 2.88 9.99
CA ALA A 50 -7.86 2.77 8.66
C ALA A 50 -9.26 2.22 8.73
N LYS A 51 -10.14 2.73 7.86
CA LYS A 51 -11.47 2.18 7.68
C LYS A 51 -11.81 2.15 6.20
N THR A 52 -12.00 0.96 5.66
CA THR A 52 -12.37 0.76 4.27
C THR A 52 -13.84 1.12 4.07
N LYS A 53 -14.11 1.97 3.09
CA LYS A 53 -15.47 2.34 2.69
C LYS A 53 -15.93 1.55 1.48
N THR A 54 -15.05 1.36 0.51
CA THR A 54 -15.36 0.64 -0.72
C THR A 54 -14.27 -0.38 -0.99
N TRP A 55 -14.67 -1.59 -1.31
CA TRP A 55 -13.73 -2.63 -1.65
C TRP A 55 -14.33 -3.53 -2.72
N ASP A 56 -13.90 -3.32 -3.96
CA ASP A 56 -14.30 -4.15 -5.09
C ASP A 56 -13.02 -4.70 -5.71
N PHE A 57 -12.61 -5.89 -5.26
CA PHE A 57 -11.34 -6.49 -5.66
C PHE A 57 -11.50 -7.25 -6.98
N THR A 58 -11.77 -6.50 -8.05
CA THR A 58 -11.85 -6.99 -9.42
C THR A 58 -11.14 -5.99 -10.32
N VAL A 59 -10.70 -6.42 -11.49
CA VAL A 59 -10.10 -5.48 -12.45
C VAL A 59 -11.16 -4.45 -12.86
N GLY A 60 -10.82 -3.17 -12.70
CA GLY A 60 -11.75 -2.06 -12.89
C GLY A 60 -12.49 -1.66 -11.63
N GLY A 61 -12.41 -2.48 -10.58
CA GLY A 61 -13.03 -2.17 -9.28
C GLY A 61 -12.23 -1.14 -8.50
N VAL A 62 -12.87 -0.56 -7.49
CA VAL A 62 -12.32 0.54 -6.70
C VAL A 62 -12.13 0.12 -5.25
N SER A 63 -11.01 0.52 -4.67
CA SER A 63 -10.80 0.49 -3.24
C SER A 63 -10.73 1.92 -2.72
N LEU A 64 -11.39 2.17 -1.60
CA LEU A 64 -11.39 3.48 -0.95
C LEU A 64 -11.39 3.29 0.54
N TYR A 65 -10.40 3.84 1.22
CA TYR A 65 -10.39 3.84 2.68
C TYR A 65 -9.93 5.18 3.22
N ALA A 66 -10.33 5.46 4.45
CA ALA A 66 -9.90 6.65 5.16
C ALA A 66 -8.86 6.28 6.20
N MET A 67 -7.78 7.06 6.26
CA MET A 67 -6.86 7.04 7.40
C MET A 67 -7.32 8.15 8.34
N MET A 68 -7.71 7.77 9.56
CA MET A 68 -8.25 8.68 10.54
C MET A 68 -7.24 8.95 11.63
N GLY A 69 -6.92 10.24 11.84
CA GLY A 69 -5.98 10.65 12.86
C GLY A 69 -6.66 10.84 14.21
N PRO A 70 -5.87 10.98 15.30
CA PRO A 70 -6.41 11.11 16.66
C PRO A 70 -7.20 12.41 16.87
N ASP A 71 -6.95 13.43 16.05
CA ASP A 71 -7.65 14.72 16.15
C ASP A 71 -8.82 14.84 15.17
N GLY A 72 -9.26 13.71 14.59
CA GLY A 72 -10.38 13.69 13.66
C GLY A 72 -10.00 13.96 12.22
N GLN A 73 -8.70 14.06 11.90
CA GLN A 73 -8.27 14.20 10.51
C GLN A 73 -8.66 12.98 9.70
N GLN A 74 -9.04 13.18 8.45
CA GLN A 74 -9.31 12.09 7.52
C GLN A 74 -8.50 12.29 6.26
N HIS A 75 -7.77 11.25 5.87
CA HIS A 75 -7.03 11.22 4.61
C HIS A 75 -7.54 10.04 3.81
N TRP A 76 -8.16 10.31 2.67
CA TRP A 76 -8.72 9.27 1.81
C TRP A 76 -7.66 8.72 0.88
N VAL A 77 -7.66 7.40 0.73
CA VAL A 77 -6.77 6.70 -0.20
C VAL A 77 -7.64 5.96 -1.20
N TYR A 78 -7.48 6.34 -2.46
CA TYR A 78 -8.24 5.80 -3.58
C TYR A 78 -7.34 4.93 -4.44
N GLY A 79 -7.86 3.78 -4.87
CA GLY A 79 -7.18 2.92 -5.82
C GLY A 79 -8.17 2.29 -6.77
N LYS A 80 -7.76 2.14 -8.03
CA LYS A 80 -8.52 1.40 -9.01
C LYS A 80 -7.65 0.23 -9.46
N PHE A 81 -8.17 -0.98 -9.32
CA PHE A 81 -7.41 -2.18 -9.69
C PHE A 81 -7.33 -2.28 -11.21
N THR A 82 -6.11 -2.34 -11.73
CA THR A 82 -5.87 -2.41 -13.18
C THR A 82 -5.40 -3.79 -13.62
N ALA A 83 -4.81 -4.57 -12.70
CA ALA A 83 -4.42 -5.94 -12.97
C ALA A 83 -4.40 -6.73 -11.66
N ILE A 84 -4.86 -7.97 -11.71
CA ILE A 84 -4.84 -8.87 -10.55
C ILE A 84 -4.45 -10.26 -11.05
N GLU A 85 -3.38 -10.81 -10.48
CA GLU A 85 -3.02 -12.22 -10.66
C GLU A 85 -3.09 -12.87 -9.29
N ASN A 86 -4.07 -13.72 -9.09
CA ASN A 86 -4.37 -14.30 -7.78
C ASN A 86 -3.14 -14.91 -7.11
N GLY A 87 -2.83 -14.43 -5.92
CA GLY A 87 -1.71 -14.92 -5.12
C GLY A 87 -0.34 -14.41 -5.56
N LYS A 88 -0.26 -13.55 -6.59
CA LYS A 88 1.04 -13.16 -7.18
C LYS A 88 1.22 -11.67 -7.39
N PHE A 89 0.18 -10.95 -7.85
CA PHE A 89 0.40 -9.61 -8.37
C PHE A 89 -0.87 -8.76 -8.31
N ILE A 90 -0.71 -7.50 -7.93
CA ILE A 90 -1.78 -6.51 -7.95
C ILE A 90 -1.22 -5.21 -8.52
N SER A 91 -1.91 -4.65 -9.52
CA SER A 91 -1.58 -3.33 -10.04
C SER A 91 -2.76 -2.39 -9.75
N THR A 92 -2.45 -1.20 -9.24
CA THR A 92 -3.45 -0.24 -8.80
C THR A 92 -3.10 1.15 -9.29
N MET A 93 -4.09 1.88 -9.80
CA MET A 93 -3.94 3.30 -10.11
C MET A 93 -4.43 4.09 -8.89
N GLY A 94 -3.57 4.93 -8.32
CA GLY A 94 -3.88 5.77 -7.17
C GLY A 94 -4.15 7.20 -7.58
N ALA A 95 -5.02 7.87 -6.85
CA ALA A 95 -5.36 9.27 -7.09
C ALA A 95 -5.52 9.99 -5.74
N PHE A 96 -5.22 11.29 -5.75
CA PHE A 96 -5.55 12.13 -4.60
C PHE A 96 -7.07 12.29 -4.50
N CYS A 97 -7.57 12.47 -3.30
CA CYS A 97 -9.00 12.63 -3.04
C CYS A 97 -9.29 13.98 -2.42
N ASP A 98 -10.53 14.44 -2.61
CA ASP A 98 -11.03 15.61 -1.88
C ASP A 98 -11.44 15.20 -0.45
N ALA A 99 -11.98 16.15 0.31
CA ALA A 99 -12.36 15.90 1.71
C ALA A 99 -13.46 14.87 1.89
N ASP A 100 -14.23 14.60 0.84
CA ASP A 100 -15.34 13.65 0.85
C ASP A 100 -14.96 12.28 0.28
N GLY A 101 -13.69 12.10 -0.09
CA GLY A 101 -13.19 10.84 -0.63
C GLY A 101 -13.41 10.67 -2.12
N ASN A 102 -13.74 11.74 -2.83
CA ASN A 102 -13.88 11.67 -4.28
C ASN A 102 -12.52 11.81 -4.96
N PRO A 103 -12.16 10.95 -5.92
CA PRO A 103 -10.87 11.04 -6.58
C PRO A 103 -10.75 12.28 -7.46
N MET A 104 -9.62 12.97 -7.34
CA MET A 104 -9.31 14.14 -8.14
C MET A 104 -8.54 13.69 -9.38
N LEU A 105 -9.24 13.21 -10.39
CA LEU A 105 -8.63 12.59 -11.57
C LEU A 105 -7.83 13.53 -12.44
N GLU A 106 -7.96 14.84 -12.23
CA GLU A 106 -7.18 15.85 -12.95
C GLU A 106 -5.81 16.08 -12.34
N ALA A 107 -5.63 15.69 -11.06
CA ALA A 107 -4.34 15.79 -10.39
C ALA A 107 -3.43 14.64 -10.84
N PRO A 108 -2.10 14.77 -10.67
CA PRO A 108 -1.18 13.69 -11.01
C PRO A 108 -1.49 12.41 -10.26
N LYS A 109 -1.46 11.29 -10.98
CA LYS A 109 -1.77 9.97 -10.45
C LYS A 109 -0.51 9.18 -10.18
N SER A 110 -0.66 8.11 -9.40
CA SER A 110 0.42 7.15 -9.19
C SER A 110 -0.05 5.76 -9.60
N TYR A 111 0.89 4.90 -9.95
CA TYR A 111 0.61 3.54 -10.38
C TYR A 111 1.45 2.61 -9.53
N LYS A 112 0.79 1.74 -8.77
CA LYS A 112 1.46 0.87 -7.82
C LYS A 112 1.34 -0.58 -8.25
N ASP A 113 2.49 -1.22 -8.45
CA ASP A 113 2.59 -2.63 -8.74
C ASP A 113 3.12 -3.35 -7.51
N THR A 114 2.38 -4.32 -7.00
CA THR A 114 2.76 -5.12 -5.84
C THR A 114 2.90 -6.57 -6.25
N LYS A 115 4.11 -7.11 -6.09
CA LYS A 115 4.43 -8.49 -6.46
C LYS A 115 4.72 -9.31 -5.22
N PHE A 116 4.08 -10.48 -5.16
CA PHE A 116 4.26 -11.42 -4.05
C PHE A 116 5.06 -12.62 -4.54
N SER A 117 6.13 -12.95 -3.82
CA SER A 117 7.01 -14.08 -4.19
C SER A 117 7.28 -14.93 -2.96
N SER A 118 7.14 -16.25 -3.10
CA SER A 118 7.51 -17.17 -2.03
C SER A 118 9.04 -17.34 -2.02
N ILE A 119 9.66 -17.14 -0.85
CA ILE A 119 11.09 -17.37 -0.67
C ILE A 119 11.32 -18.86 -0.37
N ASP A 120 10.50 -19.36 0.53
CA ASP A 120 10.40 -20.78 0.87
C ASP A 120 8.97 -21.00 1.34
N GLY A 121 8.61 -22.19 1.80
CA GLY A 121 7.23 -22.50 2.18
C GLY A 121 6.63 -21.62 3.27
N ASN A 122 7.46 -20.90 4.03
CA ASN A 122 7.02 -20.14 5.20
C ASN A 122 7.42 -18.66 5.18
N ARG A 123 8.02 -18.19 4.10
CA ARG A 123 8.42 -16.78 3.98
C ARG A 123 8.04 -16.21 2.63
N THR A 124 7.67 -14.95 2.62
CA THR A 124 7.19 -14.25 1.43
C THR A 124 7.93 -12.93 1.29
N LYS A 125 8.29 -12.60 0.05
CA LYS A 125 8.82 -11.27 -0.29
C LYS A 125 7.74 -10.48 -1.01
N VAL A 126 7.54 -9.24 -0.57
CA VAL A 126 6.62 -8.31 -1.22
C VAL A 126 7.43 -7.18 -1.83
N ASP A 127 7.36 -7.05 -3.15
CA ASP A 127 8.00 -5.97 -3.90
C ASP A 127 6.93 -4.99 -4.36
N THR A 128 7.11 -3.72 -4.06
CA THR A 128 6.19 -2.67 -4.47
C THR A 128 6.95 -1.63 -5.28
N VAL A 129 6.43 -1.33 -6.47
CA VAL A 129 6.97 -0.26 -7.31
C VAL A 129 5.86 0.76 -7.54
N ILE A 130 6.10 2.00 -7.15
CA ILE A 130 5.16 3.10 -7.39
C ILE A 130 5.76 4.00 -8.44
N THR A 131 5.02 4.20 -9.54
CA THR A 131 5.42 5.08 -10.63
C THR A 131 4.55 6.34 -10.57
N PHE A 132 5.18 7.51 -10.60
CA PHE A 132 4.50 8.80 -10.52
C PHE A 132 4.46 9.47 -11.89
N GLU A 133 3.41 10.25 -12.14
CA GLU A 133 3.28 10.97 -13.41
C GLU A 133 4.25 12.14 -13.51
N ASP A 134 4.60 12.75 -12.37
CA ASP A 134 5.58 13.83 -12.36
C ASP A 134 6.55 13.71 -11.20
N GLU A 135 7.67 14.43 -11.32
CA GLU A 135 8.72 14.42 -10.32
C GLU A 135 8.29 15.10 -9.02
N SER A 136 7.45 16.12 -9.11
CA SER A 136 6.98 16.86 -7.93
C SER A 136 6.20 15.95 -6.98
N THR A 137 5.35 15.09 -7.53
CA THR A 137 4.56 14.15 -6.73
C THR A 137 5.46 13.13 -6.05
N LEU A 138 6.47 12.63 -6.77
CA LEU A 138 7.43 11.70 -6.19
C LEU A 138 8.17 12.36 -5.03
N LYS A 139 8.63 13.60 -5.21
CA LYS A 139 9.34 14.32 -4.16
C LYS A 139 8.47 14.54 -2.93
N TRP A 140 7.19 14.86 -3.15
CA TRP A 140 6.24 15.04 -2.06
C TRP A 140 6.12 13.78 -1.21
N PHE A 141 6.05 12.61 -1.86
CA PHE A 141 6.02 11.32 -1.15
C PHE A 141 7.35 11.02 -0.48
N ALA A 142 8.46 11.17 -1.20
CA ALA A 142 9.78 10.80 -0.69
C ALA A 142 10.24 11.67 0.48
N GLU A 143 9.83 12.94 0.50
CA GLU A 143 10.24 13.90 1.53
C GLU A 143 9.19 14.08 2.63
N GLY A 144 7.98 13.54 2.44
CA GLY A 144 6.85 13.74 3.34
C GLY A 144 6.64 12.66 4.40
N GLY A 145 7.66 11.85 4.68
CA GLY A 145 7.53 10.82 5.70
C GLY A 145 6.96 9.50 5.20
N PHE A 146 6.82 9.33 3.89
CA PHE A 146 6.27 8.12 3.30
C PHE A 146 7.11 6.88 3.63
N LYS A 147 8.44 7.01 3.65
CA LYS A 147 9.32 5.90 4.01
C LYS A 147 9.08 5.43 5.44
N GLU A 148 9.04 6.35 6.38
CA GLU A 148 8.84 6.04 7.80
C GLU A 148 7.46 5.45 8.05
N GLY A 149 6.45 6.02 7.40
CA GLY A 149 5.09 5.49 7.48
C GLY A 149 4.98 4.08 6.89
N SER A 150 5.67 3.83 5.77
CA SER A 150 5.69 2.51 5.14
C SER A 150 6.37 1.47 6.04
N ILE A 151 7.48 1.82 6.67
CA ILE A 151 8.16 0.92 7.61
C ILE A 151 7.22 0.57 8.75
N MET A 152 6.54 1.55 9.32
CA MET A 152 5.60 1.32 10.42
C MET A 152 4.45 0.42 10.01
N CYS A 153 3.86 0.64 8.83
CA CYS A 153 2.78 -0.22 8.32
C CYS A 153 3.26 -1.65 8.11
N MET A 154 4.47 -1.83 7.57
CA MET A 154 5.03 -3.16 7.36
C MET A 154 5.31 -3.87 8.69
N ASP A 155 5.76 -3.13 9.71
CA ASP A 155 5.95 -3.70 11.04
C ASP A 155 4.61 -4.11 11.66
N GLN A 156 3.57 -3.31 11.46
CA GLN A 156 2.22 -3.64 11.90
C GLN A 156 1.69 -4.90 11.21
N LEU A 157 1.97 -5.04 9.91
CA LEU A 157 1.62 -6.22 9.15
C LEU A 157 2.35 -7.45 9.69
N ASP A 158 3.65 -7.31 9.97
CA ASP A 158 4.45 -8.41 10.51
C ASP A 158 3.87 -8.91 11.85
N GLU A 159 3.47 -7.97 12.72
CA GLU A 159 2.82 -8.32 13.99
C GLU A 159 1.48 -9.03 13.77
N LEU A 160 0.68 -8.56 12.83
CA LEU A 160 -0.60 -9.17 12.51
C LEU A 160 -0.40 -10.61 12.00
N LEU A 161 0.57 -10.82 11.12
CA LEU A 161 0.86 -12.13 10.57
C LEU A 161 1.33 -13.12 11.65
N ALA A 162 1.98 -12.62 12.68
CA ALA A 162 2.45 -13.46 13.79
C ALA A 162 1.30 -13.94 14.67
N THR A 163 0.16 -13.25 14.68
CA THR A 163 -0.99 -13.56 15.53
C THR A 163 -2.07 -14.37 14.84
N GLU A 164 -2.08 -14.43 13.50
CA GLU A 164 -3.14 -15.11 12.73
C GLU A 164 -2.88 -16.58 12.45
#